data_c5fb9e683e2ce70722624652195f76fe
#
_entry.id   c5fb9e683e2ce70722624652195f76fe
#
_cell.length_a   1.000
_cell.length_b   1.000
_cell.length_c   1.000
_cell.angle_alpha   90.00
_cell.angle_beta   90.00
_cell.angle_gamma   90.00
#
_symmetry.space_group_name_H-M   'P 1'
#
loop_
_entity.id
_entity.type
_entity.pdbx_description
1 polymer ?
#
loop_
_entity_poly.entity_id
_entity_poly.type
_entity_poly.pdbx_seq_one_letter_code
_entity_poly.pdbx_strand_id
1 'polypeptide(L)'
;MQAADQAQITIPEIGAVWPGQGGIYAGFIPARNGAEGYHLILGDELGRFEWGQYGDESPATSLIDGRANTLALIESGGEYPAAIAAHKHEADGHTDFYLPAAAELYEIWLNLNGKLSGWVWSSSQRSAYDAFTMVFGDGYQLNLVKLNELRVRPVRRFIQ
;
A
#
# COMPACT_ATOMS: atom_id res chain seq x y z
N MET A 1 36.41 -6.95 -23.89
CA MET A 1 35.33 -7.01 -22.94
C MET A 1 34.55 -5.69 -23.01
N GLN A 2 33.38 -5.71 -23.59
CA GLN A 2 32.47 -4.58 -23.47
C GLN A 2 31.85 -4.69 -22.10
N ALA A 3 32.03 -3.66 -21.25
CA ALA A 3 31.25 -3.52 -20.06
C ALA A 3 29.78 -3.44 -20.49
N ALA A 4 28.96 -4.35 -20.01
CA ALA A 4 27.52 -4.25 -20.18
C ALA A 4 27.12 -2.89 -19.64
N ASP A 5 26.57 -2.06 -20.51
CA ASP A 5 25.97 -0.78 -20.15
C ASP A 5 24.84 -1.10 -19.16
N GLN A 6 25.14 -1.00 -17.87
CA GLN A 6 24.09 -1.09 -16.86
C GLN A 6 23.22 0.15 -17.08
N ALA A 7 22.08 -0.05 -17.73
CA ALA A 7 21.11 0.99 -17.91
C ALA A 7 20.85 1.67 -16.55
N GLN A 8 21.29 2.90 -16.42
CA GLN A 8 21.13 3.66 -15.20
C GLN A 8 19.64 3.91 -14.99
N ILE A 9 19.07 3.31 -13.94
CA ILE A 9 17.66 3.48 -13.61
C ILE A 9 17.46 4.92 -13.13
N THR A 10 16.66 5.67 -13.87
CA THR A 10 16.30 7.03 -13.51
C THR A 10 15.04 7.02 -12.66
N ILE A 11 15.15 7.48 -11.41
CA ILE A 11 14.02 7.61 -10.50
C ILE A 11 13.27 8.89 -10.87
N PRO A 12 11.96 8.83 -11.13
CA PRO A 12 11.19 10.02 -11.48
C PRO A 12 10.96 10.93 -10.28
N GLU A 13 10.42 12.11 -10.52
CA GLU A 13 9.96 12.98 -9.45
C GLU A 13 8.74 12.37 -8.73
N ILE A 14 8.60 12.68 -7.45
CA ILE A 14 7.45 12.25 -6.66
C ILE A 14 6.16 12.75 -7.31
N GLY A 15 5.21 11.85 -7.50
CA GLY A 15 3.92 12.13 -8.15
C GLY A 15 3.91 11.92 -9.66
N ALA A 16 5.07 11.74 -10.29
CA ALA A 16 5.14 11.40 -11.72
C ALA A 16 4.93 9.91 -11.96
N VAL A 17 4.39 9.58 -13.12
CA VAL A 17 4.32 8.18 -13.56
C VAL A 17 5.73 7.63 -13.68
N TRP A 18 5.96 6.45 -13.11
CA TRP A 18 7.20 5.71 -13.30
C TRP A 18 6.99 4.69 -14.44
N PRO A 19 7.44 4.98 -15.64
CA PRO A 19 7.16 4.09 -16.79
C PRO A 19 7.60 2.66 -16.53
N GLY A 20 6.71 1.71 -16.80
CA GLY A 20 6.99 0.28 -16.64
C GLY A 20 6.88 -0.24 -15.20
N GLN A 21 6.55 0.60 -14.23
CA GLN A 21 6.49 0.19 -12.81
C GLN A 21 5.08 0.02 -12.25
N GLY A 22 4.06 0.34 -13.02
CA GLY A 22 2.67 0.07 -12.63
C GLY A 22 1.96 1.19 -11.87
N GLY A 23 2.53 2.38 -11.80
CA GLY A 23 1.92 3.50 -11.12
C GLY A 23 2.79 4.75 -11.04
N ILE A 24 2.47 5.61 -10.09
CA ILE A 24 3.23 6.84 -9.83
C ILE A 24 4.24 6.63 -8.71
N TYR A 25 5.32 7.40 -8.77
CA TYR A 25 6.33 7.35 -7.72
C TYR A 25 5.84 8.09 -6.47
N ALA A 26 5.75 7.37 -5.35
CA ALA A 26 5.23 7.90 -4.09
C ALA A 26 6.32 8.22 -3.06
N GLY A 27 7.60 8.08 -3.42
CA GLY A 27 8.71 8.43 -2.56
C GLY A 27 9.47 7.23 -2.00
N PHE A 28 10.51 7.52 -1.25
CA PHE A 28 11.38 6.52 -0.64
C PHE A 28 10.99 6.28 0.83
N ILE A 29 10.78 5.04 1.17
CA ILE A 29 10.55 4.61 2.55
C ILE A 29 11.90 4.22 3.15
N PRO A 30 12.38 4.91 4.20
CA PRO A 30 13.69 4.64 4.77
C PRO A 30 13.74 3.27 5.48
N ALA A 31 14.95 2.73 5.58
CA ALA A 31 15.20 1.51 6.33
C ALA A 31 14.74 1.67 7.79
N ARG A 32 14.08 0.63 8.32
CA ARG A 32 13.46 0.67 9.64
C ARG A 32 13.43 -0.72 10.25
N ASN A 33 13.80 -0.83 11.51
CA ASN A 33 13.73 -2.08 12.27
C ASN A 33 14.40 -3.28 11.56
N GLY A 34 15.55 -3.07 10.95
CA GLY A 34 16.29 -4.09 10.22
C GLY A 34 15.78 -4.40 8.81
N ALA A 35 14.68 -3.77 8.38
CA ALA A 35 14.20 -3.87 7.01
C ALA A 35 14.90 -2.84 6.12
N GLU A 36 15.20 -3.23 4.88
CA GLU A 36 15.77 -2.33 3.87
C GLU A 36 14.79 -1.22 3.49
N GLY A 37 15.32 -0.05 3.13
CA GLY A 37 14.55 1.00 2.49
C GLY A 37 14.11 0.61 1.08
N TYR A 38 13.05 1.22 0.60
CA TYR A 38 12.50 0.93 -0.72
C TYR A 38 11.77 2.14 -1.30
N HIS A 39 11.71 2.17 -2.64
CA HIS A 39 10.87 3.12 -3.35
C HIS A 39 9.45 2.58 -3.42
N LEU A 40 8.47 3.45 -3.19
CA LEU A 40 7.07 3.07 -3.18
C LEU A 40 6.40 3.53 -4.47
N ILE A 41 5.71 2.61 -5.13
CA ILE A 41 4.91 2.88 -6.33
C ILE A 41 3.44 2.76 -5.94
N LEU A 42 2.66 3.81 -6.24
CA LEU A 42 1.24 3.86 -5.96
C LEU A 42 0.46 3.53 -7.22
N GLY A 43 -0.28 2.44 -7.19
CA GLY A 43 -1.15 2.01 -8.27
C GLY A 43 -2.48 2.77 -8.31
N ASP A 44 -3.31 2.43 -9.29
CA ASP A 44 -4.61 3.04 -9.48
C ASP A 44 -5.57 2.71 -8.32
N GLU A 45 -6.54 3.60 -8.11
CA GLU A 45 -7.63 3.33 -7.18
C GLU A 45 -8.52 2.21 -7.73
N LEU A 46 -8.78 1.18 -6.91
CA LEU A 46 -9.50 -0.03 -7.33
C LEU A 46 -11.00 -0.01 -6.98
N GLY A 47 -11.49 1.07 -6.41
CA GLY A 47 -12.86 1.15 -5.92
C GLY A 47 -12.94 1.01 -4.41
N ARG A 48 -14.14 0.70 -3.91
CA ARG A 48 -14.43 0.63 -2.47
C ARG A 48 -14.72 -0.81 -2.06
N PHE A 49 -14.13 -1.20 -0.92
CA PHE A 49 -14.24 -2.56 -0.39
C PHE A 49 -14.37 -2.54 1.13
N GLU A 50 -15.02 -3.53 1.68
CA GLU A 50 -14.92 -3.84 3.11
C GLU A 50 -13.50 -4.32 3.42
N TRP A 51 -13.05 -4.09 4.66
CA TRP A 51 -11.75 -4.55 5.09
C TRP A 51 -11.76 -6.04 5.46
N GLY A 52 -12.79 -6.47 6.17
CA GLY A 52 -12.91 -7.82 6.65
C GLY A 52 -14.15 -8.02 7.51
N GLN A 53 -14.17 -9.11 8.29
CA GLN A 53 -15.31 -9.42 9.13
C GLN A 53 -15.23 -8.74 10.49
N TYR A 54 -16.37 -8.27 10.96
CA TYR A 54 -16.53 -7.64 12.26
C TYR A 54 -16.40 -8.66 13.37
N GLY A 55 -15.46 -8.41 14.28
CA GLY A 55 -15.26 -9.26 15.44
C GLY A 55 -14.19 -10.34 15.28
N ASP A 56 -13.60 -10.47 14.09
CA ASP A 56 -12.56 -11.46 13.83
C ASP A 56 -11.17 -10.84 13.96
N GLU A 57 -10.34 -11.45 14.82
CA GLU A 57 -8.92 -11.12 14.89
C GLU A 57 -8.23 -11.58 13.62
N SER A 58 -7.39 -10.73 13.06
CA SER A 58 -6.60 -11.03 11.88
C SER A 58 -5.11 -11.03 12.19
N PRO A 59 -4.28 -11.70 11.37
CA PRO A 59 -2.83 -11.67 11.55
C PRO A 59 -2.16 -10.37 11.04
N ALA A 60 -2.90 -9.45 10.45
CA ALA A 60 -2.38 -8.22 9.84
C ALA A 60 -2.20 -7.12 10.88
N THR A 61 -1.18 -7.24 11.73
CA THR A 61 -0.97 -6.35 12.88
C THR A 61 0.22 -5.40 12.74
N SER A 62 0.99 -5.50 11.65
CA SER A 62 2.10 -4.58 11.43
C SER A 62 1.60 -3.18 11.05
N LEU A 63 2.17 -2.16 11.69
CA LEU A 63 1.89 -0.77 11.35
C LEU A 63 2.78 -0.26 10.21
N ILE A 64 3.84 -0.99 9.87
CA ILE A 64 4.88 -0.54 8.94
C ILE A 64 5.05 -1.43 7.71
N ASP A 65 4.63 -2.69 7.76
CA ASP A 65 4.86 -3.68 6.68
C ASP A 65 3.54 -4.14 6.06
N GLY A 66 3.08 -3.41 5.05
CA GLY A 66 1.83 -3.73 4.35
C GLY A 66 1.93 -5.00 3.52
N ARG A 67 3.11 -5.32 2.99
CA ARG A 67 3.32 -6.55 2.23
C ARG A 67 3.14 -7.78 3.11
N ALA A 68 3.75 -7.78 4.30
CA ALA A 68 3.57 -8.86 5.26
C ALA A 68 2.12 -8.97 5.72
N ASN A 69 1.46 -7.85 6.02
CA ASN A 69 0.04 -7.83 6.37
C ASN A 69 -0.83 -8.46 5.28
N THR A 70 -0.66 -8.03 4.05
CA THR A 70 -1.46 -8.51 2.92
C THR A 70 -1.26 -10.01 2.71
N LEU A 71 -0.01 -10.48 2.71
CA LEU A 71 0.27 -11.90 2.56
C LEU A 71 -0.32 -12.74 3.70
N ALA A 72 -0.24 -12.26 4.93
CA ALA A 72 -0.82 -12.93 6.08
C ALA A 72 -2.35 -13.07 5.94
N LEU A 73 -3.04 -12.02 5.46
CA LEU A 73 -4.47 -12.06 5.20
C LEU A 73 -4.83 -13.05 4.10
N ILE A 74 -4.07 -13.05 3.00
CA ILE A 74 -4.29 -13.99 1.89
C ILE A 74 -4.05 -15.45 2.35
N GLU A 75 -2.96 -15.71 3.05
CA GLU A 75 -2.61 -17.04 3.53
C GLU A 75 -3.58 -17.59 4.59
N SER A 76 -4.23 -16.70 5.33
CA SER A 76 -5.24 -17.09 6.32
C SER A 76 -6.47 -17.75 5.70
N GLY A 77 -6.73 -17.51 4.41
CA GLY A 77 -7.91 -18.01 3.70
C GLY A 77 -9.21 -17.33 4.09
N GLY A 78 -9.17 -16.25 4.88
CA GLY A 78 -10.34 -15.50 5.29
C GLY A 78 -10.85 -14.53 4.22
N GLU A 79 -11.99 -13.92 4.48
CA GLU A 79 -12.60 -12.93 3.61
C GLU A 79 -12.08 -11.52 3.95
N TYR A 80 -11.12 -11.05 3.17
CA TYR A 80 -10.52 -9.73 3.30
C TYR A 80 -10.56 -8.99 1.97
N PRO A 81 -11.74 -8.43 1.58
CA PRO A 81 -11.94 -7.90 0.22
C PRO A 81 -10.93 -6.83 -0.19
N ALA A 82 -10.59 -5.90 0.70
CA ALA A 82 -9.63 -4.83 0.40
C ALA A 82 -8.24 -5.39 0.11
N ALA A 83 -7.73 -6.29 0.96
CA ALA A 83 -6.43 -6.91 0.77
C ALA A 83 -6.39 -7.82 -0.46
N ILE A 84 -7.46 -8.56 -0.72
CA ILE A 84 -7.58 -9.42 -1.90
C ILE A 84 -7.56 -8.59 -3.17
N ALA A 85 -8.29 -7.47 -3.21
CA ALA A 85 -8.31 -6.58 -4.37
C ALA A 85 -6.91 -6.03 -4.67
N ALA A 86 -6.19 -5.56 -3.65
CA ALA A 86 -4.82 -5.06 -3.82
C ALA A 86 -3.86 -6.16 -4.28
N HIS A 87 -3.96 -7.35 -3.70
CA HIS A 87 -3.11 -8.50 -4.03
C HIS A 87 -3.30 -8.99 -5.47
N LYS A 88 -4.53 -8.93 -5.98
CA LYS A 88 -4.87 -9.35 -7.35
C LYS A 88 -4.57 -8.29 -8.41
N HIS A 89 -4.28 -7.07 -8.02
CA HIS A 89 -4.01 -6.00 -8.97
C HIS A 89 -2.75 -6.28 -9.77
N GLU A 90 -2.84 -6.03 -11.07
CA GLU A 90 -1.72 -6.16 -12.01
C GLU A 90 -1.61 -4.89 -12.85
N ALA A 91 -0.41 -4.42 -13.06
CA ALA A 91 -0.13 -3.27 -13.91
C ALA A 91 1.30 -3.35 -14.45
N ASP A 92 1.50 -3.01 -15.71
CA ASP A 92 2.80 -3.02 -16.38
C ASP A 92 3.56 -4.35 -16.22
N GLY A 93 2.83 -5.48 -16.15
CA GLY A 93 3.43 -6.82 -15.97
C GLY A 93 3.81 -7.14 -14.52
N HIS A 94 3.57 -6.25 -13.56
CA HIS A 94 3.84 -6.49 -12.15
C HIS A 94 2.61 -7.04 -11.43
N THR A 95 2.85 -8.06 -10.58
CA THR A 95 1.81 -8.78 -9.82
C THR A 95 2.07 -8.76 -8.32
N ASP A 96 3.01 -7.95 -7.86
CA ASP A 96 3.47 -7.89 -6.48
C ASP A 96 2.88 -6.71 -5.69
N PHE A 97 1.68 -6.28 -6.08
CA PHE A 97 0.95 -5.24 -5.36
C PHE A 97 0.40 -5.75 -4.02
N TYR A 98 0.25 -4.83 -3.09
CA TYR A 98 -0.31 -5.12 -1.76
C TYR A 98 -1.06 -3.90 -1.20
N LEU A 99 -1.81 -4.13 -0.13
CA LEU A 99 -2.50 -3.07 0.60
C LEU A 99 -1.50 -2.41 1.57
N PRO A 100 -1.25 -1.11 1.45
CA PRO A 100 -0.22 -0.45 2.26
C PRO A 100 -0.55 -0.47 3.75
N ALA A 101 0.48 -0.56 4.59
CA ALA A 101 0.32 -0.40 6.03
C ALA A 101 0.05 1.07 6.41
N ALA A 102 -0.37 1.30 7.65
CA ALA A 102 -0.68 2.64 8.15
C ALA A 102 0.48 3.63 7.95
N ALA A 103 1.72 3.22 8.27
CA ALA A 103 2.88 4.08 8.09
C ALA A 103 3.18 4.37 6.62
N GLU A 104 2.98 3.41 5.74
CA GLU A 104 3.17 3.59 4.30
C GLU A 104 2.15 4.59 3.73
N LEU A 105 0.89 4.52 4.15
CA LEU A 105 -0.12 5.52 3.77
C LEU A 105 0.26 6.93 4.24
N TYR A 106 0.80 7.05 5.43
CA TYR A 106 1.23 8.35 5.94
C TYR A 106 2.38 8.95 5.11
N GLU A 107 3.36 8.13 4.74
CA GLU A 107 4.45 8.57 3.86
C GLU A 107 3.93 8.99 2.48
N ILE A 108 2.98 8.25 1.93
CA ILE A 108 2.31 8.61 0.67
C ILE A 108 1.65 9.97 0.79
N TRP A 109 0.92 10.22 1.87
CA TRP A 109 0.25 11.50 2.10
C TRP A 109 1.26 12.64 2.23
N LEU A 110 2.34 12.46 2.98
CA LEU A 110 3.39 13.46 3.13
C LEU A 110 4.00 13.85 1.78
N ASN A 111 4.26 12.85 0.94
CA ASN A 111 4.93 13.04 -0.35
C ASN A 111 3.99 13.55 -1.44
N LEU A 112 2.71 13.18 -1.40
CA LEU A 112 1.71 13.53 -2.42
C LEU A 112 0.65 14.49 -1.89
N ASN A 113 0.96 15.23 -0.84
CA ASN A 113 0.03 16.14 -0.18
C ASN A 113 -0.65 17.08 -1.19
N GLY A 114 -1.98 17.13 -1.13
CA GLY A 114 -2.80 17.93 -2.03
C GLY A 114 -3.10 17.30 -3.39
N LYS A 115 -2.53 16.14 -3.71
CA LYS A 115 -2.75 15.43 -4.98
C LYS A 115 -3.70 14.25 -4.86
N LEU A 116 -3.98 13.80 -3.64
CA LEU A 116 -4.86 12.66 -3.37
C LEU A 116 -6.02 13.07 -2.49
N SER A 117 -7.13 12.35 -2.59
CA SER A 117 -8.33 12.61 -1.80
C SER A 117 -9.01 11.31 -1.40
N GLY A 118 -9.90 11.41 -0.43
CA GLY A 118 -10.76 10.33 -0.02
C GLY A 118 -10.22 9.50 1.13
N TRP A 119 -11.06 8.61 1.60
CA TRP A 119 -10.82 7.71 2.71
C TRP A 119 -10.32 6.38 2.17
N VAL A 120 -9.17 5.93 2.66
CA VAL A 120 -8.44 4.78 2.12
C VAL A 120 -8.12 3.78 3.24
N TRP A 121 -8.34 2.50 2.98
CA TRP A 121 -7.93 1.44 3.90
C TRP A 121 -6.40 1.28 3.96
N SER A 122 -5.89 1.10 5.17
CA SER A 122 -4.60 0.44 5.36
C SER A 122 -4.80 -1.07 5.49
N SER A 123 -3.70 -1.83 5.42
CA SER A 123 -3.72 -3.25 5.76
C SER A 123 -3.57 -3.51 7.27
N SER A 124 -3.44 -2.48 8.08
CA SER A 124 -3.12 -2.60 9.50
C SER A 124 -4.40 -2.73 10.34
N GLN A 125 -4.60 -3.88 10.96
CA GLN A 125 -5.68 -4.06 11.92
C GLN A 125 -5.38 -3.30 13.21
N ARG A 126 -6.38 -2.59 13.75
CA ARG A 126 -6.30 -1.99 15.07
C ARG A 126 -6.85 -2.92 16.15
N SER A 127 -7.97 -3.58 15.84
CA SER A 127 -8.66 -4.52 16.74
C SER A 127 -9.45 -5.53 15.93
N ALA A 128 -10.12 -6.46 16.58
CA ALA A 128 -11.07 -7.36 15.91
C ALA A 128 -12.17 -6.61 15.15
N TYR A 129 -12.47 -5.37 15.50
CA TYR A 129 -13.58 -4.59 14.96
C TYR A 129 -13.16 -3.55 13.94
N ASP A 130 -11.97 -2.96 14.10
CA ASP A 130 -11.52 -1.79 13.36
C ASP A 130 -10.18 -2.03 12.65
N ALA A 131 -9.99 -1.36 11.52
CA ALA A 131 -8.70 -1.23 10.86
C ALA A 131 -8.32 0.24 10.70
N PHE A 132 -7.02 0.51 10.62
CA PHE A 132 -6.53 1.86 10.40
C PHE A 132 -6.84 2.35 9.00
N THR A 133 -7.22 3.62 8.91
CA THR A 133 -7.53 4.33 7.68
C THR A 133 -6.78 5.64 7.60
N MET A 134 -6.74 6.21 6.41
CA MET A 134 -6.17 7.53 6.16
C MET A 134 -7.15 8.36 5.34
N VAL A 135 -7.32 9.61 5.72
CA VAL A 135 -8.03 10.60 4.89
C VAL A 135 -6.99 11.37 4.10
N PHE A 136 -6.90 11.12 2.80
CA PHE A 136 -5.90 11.76 1.96
C PHE A 136 -6.11 13.27 1.74
N GLY A 137 -7.31 13.78 2.04
CA GLY A 137 -7.57 15.20 1.93
C GLY A 137 -6.82 16.04 2.96
N ASP A 138 -6.71 15.56 4.21
CA ASP A 138 -6.13 16.31 5.33
C ASP A 138 -5.09 15.54 6.14
N GLY A 139 -4.80 14.30 5.77
CA GLY A 139 -3.80 13.47 6.45
C GLY A 139 -4.26 12.86 7.77
N TYR A 140 -5.53 12.92 8.07
CA TYR A 140 -6.07 12.33 9.30
C TYR A 140 -5.91 10.82 9.29
N GLN A 141 -5.25 10.30 10.32
CA GLN A 141 -5.20 8.86 10.57
C GLN A 141 -6.32 8.49 11.52
N LEU A 142 -7.17 7.59 11.08
CA LEU A 142 -8.33 7.14 11.83
C LEU A 142 -8.35 5.61 11.90
N ASN A 143 -9.31 5.10 12.63
CA ASN A 143 -9.71 3.70 12.55
C ASN A 143 -11.22 3.66 12.30
N LEU A 144 -11.63 2.76 11.43
CA LEU A 144 -13.03 2.57 11.11
C LEU A 144 -13.40 1.10 11.20
N VAL A 145 -14.68 0.86 11.46
CA VAL A 145 -15.25 -0.49 11.49
C VAL A 145 -15.00 -1.19 10.16
N LYS A 146 -14.54 -2.43 10.22
CA LYS A 146 -14.14 -3.25 9.05
C LYS A 146 -15.21 -3.42 7.99
N LEU A 147 -16.48 -3.23 8.34
CA LEU A 147 -17.61 -3.35 7.40
C LEU A 147 -17.84 -2.11 6.53
N ASN A 148 -17.14 -1.01 6.80
CA ASN A 148 -17.20 0.16 5.92
C ASN A 148 -16.55 -0.15 4.58
N GLU A 149 -17.11 0.37 3.51
CA GLU A 149 -16.54 0.27 2.17
C GLU A 149 -15.71 1.51 1.86
N LEU A 150 -14.39 1.36 1.94
CA LEU A 150 -13.44 2.44 1.66
C LEU A 150 -12.61 2.12 0.43
N ARG A 151 -11.95 3.17 -0.10
CA ARG A 151 -11.09 3.05 -1.27
C ARG A 151 -9.87 2.18 -0.98
N VAL A 152 -9.46 1.45 -2.00
CA VAL A 152 -8.21 0.67 -2.01
C VAL A 152 -7.25 1.28 -3.02
N ARG A 153 -6.07 1.63 -2.56
CA ARG A 153 -4.95 2.07 -3.40
C ARG A 153 -3.81 1.06 -3.24
N PRO A 154 -3.60 0.17 -4.21
CA PRO A 154 -2.53 -0.81 -4.13
C PRO A 154 -1.17 -0.12 -4.29
N VAL A 155 -0.16 -0.69 -3.63
CA VAL A 155 1.22 -0.24 -3.75
C VAL A 155 2.14 -1.41 -4.06
N ARG A 156 3.31 -1.12 -4.60
CA ARG A 156 4.39 -2.10 -4.73
C ARG A 156 5.72 -1.45 -4.42
N ARG A 157 6.71 -2.28 -4.11
CA ARG A 157 8.06 -1.85 -3.77
C ARG A 157 8.99 -1.96 -4.96
N PHE A 158 9.85 -0.99 -5.13
CA PHE A 158 11.00 -1.07 -5.99
C PHE A 158 12.26 -0.97 -5.12
N ILE A 159 13.09 -2.00 -5.17
CA ILE A 159 14.34 -2.09 -4.39
C ILE A 159 15.48 -2.08 -5.39
N GLN A 160 16.41 -1.14 -5.21
CA GLN A 160 17.62 -1.05 -6.03
C GLN A 160 18.65 -2.07 -5.59
#